data_3ca997edb44da04634f80f39d2b97012
#
_entry.id   3ca997edb44da04634f80f39d2b97012
#
_cell.length_a   1.000
_cell.length_b   1.000
_cell.length_c   1.000
_cell.angle_alpha   90.00
_cell.angle_beta   90.00
_cell.angle_gamma   90.00
#
_symmetry.space_group_name_H-M   'P 1'
#
loop_
_entity.id
_entity.type
_entity.pdbx_description
1 polymer ?
#
loop_
_entity_poly.entity_id
_entity_poly.type
_entity_poly.pdbx_seq_one_letter_code
_entity_poly.pdbx_strand_id
1 'polypeptide(L)'
;MDCNYRTIALISHTSKVMLKILQARLQQYVNHELPDLQAGFRKVRGTRDQIANIRSIMEKAREFQKNIYFCFIDYAKAFDCVDHNKPWKILKEMGIPDHLTCLLRNLYADQEATVGTGHGTTNWFQIGKGVCQGCILSPCLFNFYAELNHEKCWAG
;
A
#
# COMPACT_ATOMS: atom_id res chain seq x y z
N MET A 1 -7.61 -15.37 19.79
CA MET A 1 -8.79 -15.20 18.92
C MET A 1 -8.27 -14.86 17.53
N ASP A 2 -8.28 -15.83 16.63
CA ASP A 2 -7.91 -15.60 15.23
C ASP A 2 -9.07 -14.92 14.53
N CYS A 3 -9.02 -13.61 14.48
CA CYS A 3 -10.02 -12.83 13.75
C CYS A 3 -9.71 -12.88 12.27
N ASN A 4 -10.35 -13.81 11.55
CA ASN A 4 -10.31 -13.91 10.08
C ASN A 4 -11.15 -12.83 9.37
N TYR A 5 -11.57 -11.80 10.08
CA TYR A 5 -12.34 -10.71 9.51
C TYR A 5 -11.44 -9.65 8.88
N ARG A 6 -11.81 -9.22 7.69
CA ARG A 6 -11.23 -8.06 7.03
C ARG A 6 -12.24 -6.92 7.12
N THR A 7 -11.83 -5.81 7.72
CA THR A 7 -12.67 -4.63 7.83
C THR A 7 -12.70 -3.88 6.50
N ILE A 8 -13.88 -3.43 6.09
CA ILE A 8 -14.05 -2.55 4.92
C ILE A 8 -14.49 -1.19 5.46
N ALA A 9 -13.72 -0.15 5.15
CA ALA A 9 -14.03 1.21 5.57
C ALA A 9 -15.17 1.79 4.72
N LEU A 10 -16.20 2.27 5.38
CA LEU A 10 -17.28 3.03 4.76
C LEU A 10 -16.94 4.52 4.85
N ILE A 11 -16.61 5.11 3.71
CA ILE A 11 -16.19 6.50 3.61
C ILE A 11 -17.29 7.30 2.91
N SER A 12 -17.57 8.52 3.38
CA SER A 12 -18.55 9.40 2.78
C SER A 12 -18.24 9.73 1.30
N HIS A 13 -19.24 10.04 0.50
CA HIS A 13 -19.03 10.40 -0.92
C HIS A 13 -18.15 11.62 -1.08
N THR A 14 -18.34 12.64 -0.22
CA THR A 14 -17.52 13.86 -0.24
C THR A 14 -16.05 13.54 0.04
N SER A 15 -15.78 12.72 1.04
CA SER A 15 -14.42 12.25 1.34
C SER A 15 -13.82 11.47 0.18
N LYS A 16 -14.59 10.63 -0.50
CA LYS A 16 -14.12 9.89 -1.70
C LYS A 16 -13.67 10.83 -2.83
N VAL A 17 -14.39 11.94 -3.05
CA VAL A 17 -14.00 12.94 -4.07
C VAL A 17 -12.67 13.58 -3.68
N MET A 18 -12.53 14.02 -2.43
CA MET A 18 -11.28 14.62 -1.94
C MET A 18 -10.10 13.64 -2.05
N LEU A 19 -10.30 12.40 -1.63
CA LEU A 19 -9.28 11.35 -1.71
C LEU A 19 -8.85 11.07 -3.15
N LYS A 20 -9.79 11.13 -4.11
CA LYS A 20 -9.50 10.97 -5.54
C LYS A 20 -8.65 12.11 -6.09
N ILE A 21 -8.88 13.34 -5.65
CA ILE A 21 -8.05 14.49 -6.01
C ILE A 21 -6.63 14.33 -5.46
N LEU A 22 -6.49 13.93 -4.19
CA LEU A 22 -5.20 13.67 -3.57
C LEU A 22 -4.46 12.52 -4.27
N GLN A 23 -5.16 11.44 -4.61
CA GLN A 23 -4.59 10.33 -5.36
C GLN A 23 -4.06 10.78 -6.72
N ALA A 24 -4.83 11.57 -7.47
CA ALA A 24 -4.41 12.06 -8.79
C ALA A 24 -3.14 12.91 -8.70
N ARG A 25 -2.99 13.72 -7.66
CA ARG A 25 -1.78 14.50 -7.40
C ARG A 25 -0.59 13.62 -7.01
N LEU A 26 -0.80 12.63 -6.12
CA LEU A 26 0.24 11.69 -5.73
C LEU A 26 0.70 10.80 -6.89
N GLN A 27 -0.22 10.41 -7.77
CA GLN A 27 0.06 9.47 -8.86
C GLN A 27 1.17 10.00 -9.80
N GLN A 28 1.33 11.30 -9.93
CA GLN A 28 2.39 11.92 -10.72
C GLN A 28 3.78 11.56 -10.15
N TYR A 29 3.91 11.60 -8.83
CA TYR A 29 5.15 11.26 -8.12
C TYR A 29 5.35 9.74 -8.03
N VAL A 30 4.29 8.99 -7.72
CA VAL A 30 4.33 7.52 -7.62
C VAL A 30 4.91 6.87 -8.87
N ASN A 31 4.50 7.35 -10.04
CA ASN A 31 4.95 6.78 -11.30
C ASN A 31 6.43 7.05 -11.59
N HIS A 32 6.97 8.13 -11.04
CA HIS A 32 8.36 8.54 -11.21
C HIS A 32 9.29 7.87 -10.18
N GLU A 33 8.85 7.78 -8.94
CA GLU A 33 9.70 7.39 -7.81
C GLU A 33 9.68 5.88 -7.52
N LEU A 34 8.57 5.19 -7.84
CA LEU A 34 8.52 3.75 -7.63
C LEU A 34 9.31 3.00 -8.70
N PRO A 35 10.15 2.03 -8.30
CA PRO A 35 10.91 1.20 -9.22
C PRO A 35 10.02 0.53 -10.27
N ASP A 36 10.56 0.29 -11.45
CA ASP A 36 9.85 -0.39 -12.54
C ASP A 36 9.46 -1.84 -12.19
N LEU A 37 10.18 -2.44 -11.26
CA LEU A 37 9.90 -3.78 -10.76
C LEU A 37 8.63 -3.85 -9.91
N GLN A 38 8.25 -2.73 -9.25
CA GLN A 38 7.02 -2.66 -8.47
C GLN A 38 5.80 -2.66 -9.38
N ALA A 39 5.01 -3.73 -9.34
CA ALA A 39 3.84 -3.91 -10.20
C ALA A 39 2.51 -3.81 -9.45
N GLY A 40 2.49 -3.97 -8.13
CA GLY A 40 1.28 -3.95 -7.31
C GLY A 40 0.54 -2.62 -7.39
N PHE A 41 -0.77 -2.67 -7.66
CA PHE A 41 -1.66 -1.51 -7.72
C PHE A 41 -1.23 -0.40 -8.70
N ARG A 42 -0.41 -0.71 -9.70
CA ARG A 42 -0.02 0.23 -10.77
C ARG A 42 -0.87 0.02 -12.01
N LYS A 43 -1.19 1.13 -12.69
CA LYS A 43 -1.87 1.07 -13.99
C LYS A 43 -0.99 0.35 -15.01
N VAL A 44 -1.61 -0.42 -15.90
CA VAL A 44 -0.96 -1.17 -16.99
C VAL A 44 0.01 -2.25 -16.49
N ARG A 45 0.01 -2.60 -15.22
CA ARG A 45 0.82 -3.68 -14.63
C ARG A 45 -0.12 -4.76 -14.09
N GLY A 46 -0.43 -5.75 -14.94
CA GLY A 46 -1.33 -6.83 -14.58
C GLY A 46 -0.64 -8.05 -13.98
N THR A 47 -1.38 -8.88 -13.28
CA THR A 47 -0.89 -10.17 -12.77
C THR A 47 -0.41 -11.08 -13.90
N ARG A 48 -1.06 -11.01 -15.07
CA ARG A 48 -0.64 -11.77 -16.26
C ARG A 48 0.77 -11.43 -16.72
N ASP A 49 1.13 -10.14 -16.70
CA ASP A 49 2.44 -9.67 -17.11
C ASP A 49 3.51 -10.16 -16.14
N GLN A 50 3.22 -10.17 -14.85
CA GLN A 50 4.13 -10.68 -13.82
C GLN A 50 4.33 -12.20 -13.94
N ILE A 51 3.27 -12.95 -14.23
CA ILE A 51 3.38 -14.39 -14.51
C ILE A 51 4.24 -14.64 -15.76
N ALA A 52 4.05 -13.86 -16.82
CA ALA A 52 4.87 -13.95 -18.03
C ALA A 52 6.35 -13.65 -17.76
N ASN A 53 6.64 -12.62 -16.95
CA ASN A 53 8.00 -12.28 -16.54
C ASN A 53 8.68 -13.44 -15.79
N ILE A 54 7.98 -14.03 -14.80
CA ILE A 54 8.52 -15.19 -14.05
C ILE A 54 8.78 -16.38 -14.99
N ARG A 55 7.86 -16.68 -15.91
CA ARG A 55 8.04 -17.74 -16.89
C ARG A 55 9.25 -17.49 -17.77
N SER A 56 9.41 -16.27 -18.29
CA SER A 56 10.56 -15.89 -19.10
C SER A 56 11.89 -16.06 -18.34
N ILE A 57 11.93 -15.72 -17.05
CA ILE A 57 13.11 -15.92 -16.20
C ILE A 57 13.40 -17.42 -16.05
N MET A 58 12.37 -18.24 -15.81
CA MET A 58 12.52 -19.70 -15.69
C MET A 58 13.02 -20.35 -16.99
N GLU A 59 12.48 -19.91 -18.13
CA GLU A 59 12.90 -20.41 -19.46
C GLU A 59 14.36 -20.07 -19.73
N LYS A 60 14.78 -18.82 -19.49
CA LYS A 60 16.17 -18.40 -19.63
C LYS A 60 17.10 -19.16 -18.67
N ALA A 61 16.71 -19.35 -17.43
CA ALA A 61 17.51 -20.11 -16.48
C ALA A 61 17.71 -21.56 -16.95
N ARG A 62 16.68 -22.17 -17.53
CA ARG A 62 16.74 -23.52 -18.11
C ARG A 62 17.67 -23.55 -19.33
N GLU A 63 17.56 -22.57 -20.24
CA GLU A 63 18.41 -22.45 -21.42
C GLU A 63 19.89 -22.35 -21.05
N PHE A 64 20.21 -21.54 -20.04
CA PHE A 64 21.59 -21.37 -19.56
C PHE A 64 22.01 -22.37 -18.48
N GLN A 65 21.19 -23.37 -18.19
CA GLN A 65 21.42 -24.40 -17.15
C GLN A 65 21.80 -23.81 -15.78
N LYS A 66 21.18 -22.67 -15.41
CA LYS A 66 21.39 -21.99 -14.13
C LYS A 66 20.27 -22.31 -13.16
N ASN A 67 20.63 -22.62 -11.93
CA ASN A 67 19.66 -22.73 -10.85
C ASN A 67 19.16 -21.35 -10.46
N ILE A 68 17.83 -21.23 -10.29
CA ILE A 68 17.17 -20.05 -9.73
C ILE A 68 16.36 -20.46 -8.52
N TYR A 69 16.28 -19.57 -7.55
CA TYR A 69 15.52 -19.76 -6.32
C TYR A 69 14.48 -18.65 -6.20
N PHE A 70 13.26 -19.00 -5.87
CA PHE A 70 12.17 -18.03 -5.65
C PHE A 70 11.80 -18.04 -4.16
N CYS A 71 11.65 -16.84 -3.60
CA CYS A 71 11.07 -16.64 -2.29
C CYS A 71 9.79 -15.81 -2.44
N PHE A 72 8.67 -16.33 -1.93
CA PHE A 72 7.40 -15.64 -1.94
C PHE A 72 7.08 -15.18 -0.52
N ILE A 73 6.84 -13.87 -0.37
CA ILE A 73 6.49 -13.25 0.91
C ILE A 73 5.03 -12.83 0.85
N ASP A 74 4.20 -13.43 1.70
CA ASP A 74 2.79 -13.06 1.85
C ASP A 74 2.58 -12.30 3.16
N TYR A 75 1.95 -11.12 3.06
CA TYR A 75 1.63 -10.31 4.23
C TYR A 75 0.28 -10.72 4.80
N ALA A 76 0.24 -11.25 6.00
CA ALA A 76 -1.00 -11.71 6.65
C ALA A 76 -2.06 -10.60 6.76
N LYS A 77 -1.65 -9.36 7.06
CA LYS A 77 -2.52 -8.18 7.20
C LYS A 77 -1.81 -6.94 6.63
N ALA A 78 -1.57 -6.94 5.31
CA ALA A 78 -0.76 -5.94 4.64
C ALA A 78 -1.15 -4.49 4.99
N PHE A 79 -2.43 -4.15 4.86
CA PHE A 79 -2.91 -2.78 5.10
C PHE A 79 -2.98 -2.42 6.58
N ASP A 80 -3.23 -3.38 7.47
CA ASP A 80 -3.33 -3.15 8.91
C ASP A 80 -1.96 -2.93 9.57
N CYS A 81 -0.87 -3.35 8.89
CA CYS A 81 0.49 -3.25 9.41
C CYS A 81 1.19 -1.92 9.10
N VAL A 82 0.59 -1.06 8.28
CA VAL A 82 1.21 0.21 7.89
C VAL A 82 1.30 1.15 9.09
N ASP A 83 2.53 1.45 9.51
CA ASP A 83 2.78 2.43 10.57
C ASP A 83 2.65 3.85 10.00
N HIS A 84 1.74 4.65 10.55
CA HIS A 84 1.45 6.00 10.03
C HIS A 84 2.67 6.92 10.00
N ASN A 85 3.66 6.73 10.86
CA ASN A 85 4.84 7.60 10.90
C ASN A 85 5.83 7.36 9.74
N LYS A 86 5.88 6.13 9.24
CA LYS A 86 6.85 5.75 8.20
C LYS A 86 6.55 6.32 6.82
N PRO A 87 5.29 6.24 6.28
CA PRO A 87 4.97 6.78 4.97
C PRO A 87 5.33 8.25 4.79
N TRP A 88 5.13 9.08 5.82
CA TRP A 88 5.38 10.53 5.71
C TRP A 88 6.86 10.86 5.51
N LYS A 89 7.74 10.11 6.18
CA LYS A 89 9.19 10.25 6.00
C LYS A 89 9.60 9.85 4.58
N ILE A 90 9.05 8.75 4.09
CA ILE A 90 9.32 8.26 2.74
C ILE A 90 8.87 9.27 1.68
N LEU A 91 7.64 9.77 1.80
CA LEU A 91 7.10 10.75 0.87
C LEU A 91 7.99 11.98 0.78
N LYS A 92 8.55 12.40 1.90
CA LYS A 92 9.50 13.52 1.97
C LYS A 92 10.83 13.17 1.31
N GLU A 93 11.39 12.01 1.57
CA GLU A 93 12.64 11.50 0.97
C GLU A 93 12.50 11.36 -0.55
N MET A 94 11.32 11.00 -1.05
CA MET A 94 10.96 10.90 -2.47
C MET A 94 10.64 12.26 -3.12
N GLY A 95 10.90 13.38 -2.46
CA GLY A 95 10.69 14.72 -3.02
C GLY A 95 9.23 15.13 -3.20
N ILE A 96 8.29 14.44 -2.56
CA ILE A 96 6.89 14.86 -2.58
C ILE A 96 6.73 16.16 -1.79
N PRO A 97 6.05 17.18 -2.36
CA PRO A 97 5.93 18.48 -1.74
C PRO A 97 5.37 18.43 -0.31
N ASP A 98 5.97 19.22 0.60
CA ASP A 98 5.60 19.23 2.02
C ASP A 98 4.12 19.51 2.26
N HIS A 99 3.50 20.38 1.44
CA HIS A 99 2.06 20.67 1.58
C HIS A 99 1.19 19.43 1.32
N LEU A 100 1.57 18.58 0.36
CA LEU A 100 0.83 17.36 0.05
C LEU A 100 1.05 16.29 1.13
N THR A 101 2.28 16.14 1.59
CA THR A 101 2.62 15.26 2.70
C THR A 101 1.91 15.66 4.00
N CYS A 102 1.82 16.98 4.28
CA CYS A 102 1.10 17.51 5.42
C CYS A 102 -0.41 17.21 5.33
N LEU A 103 -1.03 17.41 4.16
CA LEU A 103 -2.44 17.07 3.95
C LEU A 103 -2.72 15.59 4.20
N LEU A 104 -1.86 14.72 3.69
CA LEU A 104 -1.99 13.27 3.91
C LEU A 104 -1.82 12.91 5.38
N ARG A 105 -0.80 13.47 6.04
CA ARG A 105 -0.56 13.25 7.46
C ARG A 105 -1.76 13.68 8.30
N ASN A 106 -2.33 14.85 8.03
CA ASN A 106 -3.51 15.34 8.75
C ASN A 106 -4.74 14.48 8.49
N LEU A 107 -4.86 13.89 7.29
CA LEU A 107 -5.94 12.96 6.97
C LEU A 107 -5.90 11.70 7.82
N TYR A 108 -4.70 11.24 8.20
CA TYR A 108 -4.50 10.04 9.03
C TYR A 108 -4.30 10.37 10.52
N ALA A 109 -4.14 11.64 10.87
CA ALA A 109 -4.07 12.06 12.27
C ALA A 109 -5.46 11.95 12.91
N ASP A 110 -5.48 11.47 14.15
CA ASP A 110 -6.68 11.42 15.00
C ASP A 110 -7.91 10.75 14.36
N GLN A 111 -7.67 9.78 13.49
CA GLN A 111 -8.77 9.00 12.89
C GLN A 111 -9.45 8.15 13.93
N GLU A 112 -10.78 8.26 13.97
CA GLU A 112 -11.64 7.42 14.78
C GLU A 112 -12.53 6.55 13.94
N ALA A 113 -12.87 5.37 14.45
CA ALA A 113 -13.78 4.44 13.80
C ALA A 113 -14.76 3.82 14.80
N THR A 114 -15.84 3.33 14.25
CA THR A 114 -16.79 2.44 14.92
C THR A 114 -17.08 1.26 14.03
N VAL A 115 -17.33 0.10 14.59
CA VAL A 115 -17.66 -1.12 13.85
C VAL A 115 -19.13 -1.42 13.97
N GLY A 116 -19.81 -1.49 12.83
CA GLY A 116 -21.19 -1.99 12.77
C GLY A 116 -21.21 -3.52 12.81
N THR A 117 -21.97 -4.07 13.72
CA THR A 117 -22.24 -5.50 13.84
C THR A 117 -23.74 -5.77 13.69
N GLY A 118 -24.13 -7.03 13.50
CA GLY A 118 -25.55 -7.41 13.48
C GLY A 118 -26.32 -7.07 14.79
N HIS A 119 -25.62 -6.74 15.87
CA HIS A 119 -26.18 -6.40 17.19
C HIS A 119 -26.06 -4.93 17.56
N GLY A 120 -25.55 -4.07 16.66
CA GLY A 120 -25.35 -2.64 16.89
C GLY A 120 -23.97 -2.15 16.49
N THR A 121 -23.59 -0.98 16.98
CA THR A 121 -22.29 -0.36 16.74
C THR A 121 -21.44 -0.34 17.99
N THR A 122 -20.12 -0.48 17.84
CA THR A 122 -19.19 -0.31 18.96
C THR A 122 -19.08 1.16 19.38
N ASN A 123 -18.47 1.40 20.54
CA ASN A 123 -17.99 2.75 20.88
C ASN A 123 -16.90 3.18 19.87
N TRP A 124 -16.73 4.50 19.74
CA TRP A 124 -15.66 5.08 18.94
C TRP A 124 -14.29 4.71 19.52
N PHE A 125 -13.36 4.37 18.66
CA PHE A 125 -11.98 4.09 19.04
C PHE A 125 -11.01 4.72 18.03
N GLN A 126 -9.82 5.07 18.50
CA GLN A 126 -8.80 5.69 17.67
C GLN A 126 -8.04 4.65 16.84
N ILE A 127 -7.72 5.02 15.60
CA ILE A 127 -6.91 4.22 14.68
C ILE A 127 -5.48 4.73 14.73
N GLY A 128 -4.58 3.97 15.39
CA GLY A 128 -3.17 4.33 15.51
C GLY A 128 -2.24 3.79 14.42
N LYS A 129 -2.73 2.87 13.58
CA LYS A 129 -1.96 2.24 12.49
C LYS A 129 -2.88 1.65 11.44
N GLY A 130 -2.30 1.33 10.30
CA GLY A 130 -3.00 0.73 9.17
C GLY A 130 -3.54 1.77 8.19
N VAL A 131 -3.85 1.32 6.98
CA VAL A 131 -4.54 2.11 5.96
C VAL A 131 -5.87 1.46 5.65
N CYS A 132 -6.89 2.30 5.43
CA CYS A 132 -8.27 1.83 5.29
C CYS A 132 -8.46 0.93 4.07
N GLN A 133 -8.89 -0.30 4.27
CA GLN A 133 -9.27 -1.18 3.16
C GLN A 133 -10.53 -0.61 2.47
N GLY A 134 -10.44 -0.41 1.14
CA GLY A 134 -11.47 0.26 0.34
C GLY A 134 -11.24 1.75 0.11
N CYS A 135 -10.22 2.36 0.74
CA CYS A 135 -9.80 3.72 0.44
C CYS A 135 -8.92 3.75 -0.83
N ILE A 136 -9.16 4.69 -1.71
CA ILE A 136 -8.43 4.83 -2.99
C ILE A 136 -6.94 5.18 -2.81
N LEU A 137 -6.55 5.78 -1.68
CA LEU A 137 -5.16 6.12 -1.35
C LEU A 137 -4.37 4.95 -0.76
N SER A 138 -5.06 4.00 -0.12
CA SER A 138 -4.40 2.92 0.63
C SER A 138 -3.43 2.08 -0.19
N PRO A 139 -3.74 1.69 -1.44
CA PRO A 139 -2.79 0.98 -2.28
C PRO A 139 -1.50 1.76 -2.56
N CYS A 140 -1.62 3.06 -2.77
CA CYS A 140 -0.48 3.94 -3.03
C CYS A 140 0.41 4.06 -1.79
N LEU A 141 -0.17 4.31 -0.63
CA LEU A 141 0.57 4.40 0.64
C LEU A 141 1.20 3.07 1.03
N PHE A 142 0.52 1.96 0.76
CA PHE A 142 1.08 0.64 0.98
C PHE A 142 2.29 0.36 0.08
N ASN A 143 2.24 0.75 -1.20
CA ASN A 143 3.37 0.59 -2.10
C ASN A 143 4.62 1.31 -1.59
N PHE A 144 4.48 2.56 -1.13
CA PHE A 144 5.59 3.28 -0.51
C PHE A 144 6.12 2.59 0.75
N TYR A 145 5.22 2.10 1.60
CA TYR A 145 5.59 1.39 2.81
C TYR A 145 6.31 0.06 2.51
N ALA A 146 5.83 -0.69 1.50
CA ALA A 146 6.41 -1.95 1.09
C ALA A 146 7.82 -1.77 0.52
N GLU A 147 8.06 -0.73 -0.29
CA GLU A 147 9.35 -0.44 -0.89
C GLU A 147 10.43 -0.22 0.18
N LEU A 148 10.15 0.59 1.19
CA LEU A 148 11.09 0.80 2.30
C LEU A 148 11.44 -0.47 3.07
N ASN A 149 10.45 -1.33 3.30
CA ASN A 149 10.70 -2.56 4.01
C ASN A 149 11.51 -3.54 3.16
N HIS A 150 11.32 -3.48 1.84
CA HIS A 150 12.06 -4.29 0.89
C HIS A 150 13.55 -3.87 0.83
N GLU A 151 13.83 -2.58 0.72
CA GLU A 151 15.21 -2.06 0.74
C GLU A 151 15.96 -2.46 2.00
N LYS A 152 15.31 -2.40 3.16
CA LYS A 152 15.92 -2.79 4.44
C LYS A 152 16.19 -4.28 4.57
N CYS A 153 15.40 -5.14 3.92
CA CYS A 153 15.62 -6.58 3.94
C CYS A 153 16.83 -7.01 3.09
N TRP A 154 17.25 -6.19 2.11
CA TRP A 154 18.37 -6.51 1.22
C TRP A 154 19.67 -5.76 1.58
N ALA A 155 19.61 -4.78 2.46
CA ALA A 155 20.77 -4.00 2.91
C ALA A 155 21.53 -4.62 4.10
N GLY A 156 21.11 -5.78 4.59
CA GLY A 156 21.78 -6.58 5.63
C GLY A 156 22.30 -7.86 5.04
#